data_07f00a24f0608fe489dcaad8b848bc56
#
_entry.id   07f00a24f0608fe489dcaad8b848bc56
#
_cell.length_a   1.000
_cell.length_b   1.000
_cell.length_c   1.000
_cell.angle_alpha   90.00
_cell.angle_beta   90.00
_cell.angle_gamma   90.00
#
_symmetry.space_group_name_H-M   'P 1'
#
loop_
_entity.id
_entity.type
_entity.pdbx_description
1 polymer ?
#
loop_
_entity_poly.entity_id
_entity_poly.type
_entity_poly.pdbx_seq_one_letter_code
_entity_poly.pdbx_strand_id
1 'polypeptide(L)'
;YGISLKGKIVLCRYGAIFRGDKVQLAVKHGAIGMILYSDPFDYTNGRNNLKVFPNEIWLPESGAQRGTLLKTDGDPETPLLPSKYYTYRTETEENLRERQIMPSIPVMPIGYRDARKIMENLDGTQIKWHSWIGSMNVTYRFTGSAKFRVTVNSASTRRIITNIIATMFGREEPDRYVLFSNHYDAWVKYPIFIFID
;
A
#
# COMPACT_ATOMS: atom_id res chain seq x y z
N TYR A 1 -15.80 20.36 1.26
CA TYR A 1 -16.49 19.93 0.03
C TYR A 1 -17.80 19.17 0.31
N GLY A 2 -18.15 18.91 1.57
CA GLY A 2 -19.40 18.27 1.95
C GLY A 2 -19.57 16.81 1.49
N ILE A 3 -18.48 16.14 1.09
CA ILE A 3 -18.52 14.75 0.62
C ILE A 3 -18.47 13.82 1.82
N SER A 4 -19.52 12.99 1.99
CA SER A 4 -19.58 11.97 3.01
C SER A 4 -18.97 10.66 2.48
N LEU A 5 -18.09 10.05 3.27
CA LEU A 5 -17.55 8.70 3.00
C LEU A 5 -18.39 7.59 3.62
N LYS A 6 -19.41 7.93 4.41
CA LYS A 6 -20.25 6.94 5.11
C LYS A 6 -20.91 5.97 4.12
N GLY A 7 -20.62 4.67 4.29
CA GLY A 7 -21.13 3.63 3.42
C GLY A 7 -20.55 3.60 2.00
N LYS A 8 -19.43 4.27 1.76
CA LYS A 8 -18.78 4.35 0.45
C LYS A 8 -17.51 3.50 0.38
N ILE A 9 -17.17 3.06 -0.84
CA ILE A 9 -15.85 2.54 -1.18
C ILE A 9 -15.00 3.73 -1.63
N VAL A 10 -13.83 3.90 -1.05
CA VAL A 10 -12.90 4.97 -1.37
C VAL A 10 -11.88 4.49 -2.39
N LEU A 11 -11.80 5.14 -3.53
CA LEU A 11 -10.69 4.98 -4.47
C LEU A 11 -9.63 6.03 -4.17
N CYS A 12 -8.43 5.59 -3.78
CA CYS A 12 -7.38 6.49 -3.33
C CYS A 12 -6.05 6.20 -4.01
N ARG A 13 -5.39 7.24 -4.50
CA ARG A 13 -4.05 7.19 -5.05
C ARG A 13 -3.02 7.01 -3.94
N TYR A 14 -1.96 6.22 -4.20
CA TYR A 14 -0.78 6.18 -3.35
C TYR A 14 -0.07 7.55 -3.31
N GLY A 15 0.84 7.71 -2.37
CA GLY A 15 1.62 8.95 -2.19
C GLY A 15 1.21 9.75 -0.95
N ALA A 16 1.97 10.77 -0.64
CA ALA A 16 1.87 11.69 0.48
C ALA A 16 2.02 11.03 1.87
N ILE A 17 1.07 10.21 2.31
CA ILE A 17 1.11 9.56 3.63
C ILE A 17 1.16 8.03 3.49
N PHE A 18 1.50 7.36 4.58
CA PHE A 18 1.51 5.90 4.64
C PHE A 18 0.14 5.32 4.27
N ARG A 19 0.13 4.23 3.50
CA ARG A 19 -1.12 3.61 3.02
C ARG A 19 -2.04 3.13 4.13
N GLY A 20 -1.48 2.65 5.26
CA GLY A 20 -2.26 2.28 6.45
C GLY A 20 -2.99 3.46 7.08
N ASP A 21 -2.39 4.66 7.07
CA ASP A 21 -3.04 5.89 7.54
C ASP A 21 -4.21 6.30 6.66
N LYS A 22 -4.07 6.12 5.34
CA LYS A 22 -5.19 6.38 4.40
C LYS A 22 -6.39 5.50 4.73
N VAL A 23 -6.14 4.21 5.00
CA VAL A 23 -7.19 3.25 5.39
C VAL A 23 -7.84 3.64 6.70
N GLN A 24 -7.04 3.98 7.72
CA GLN A 24 -7.55 4.41 9.02
C GLN A 24 -8.41 5.69 8.91
N LEU A 25 -7.97 6.65 8.12
CA LEU A 25 -8.75 7.86 7.84
C LEU A 25 -10.07 7.52 7.13
N ALA A 26 -10.06 6.61 6.16
CA ALA A 26 -11.28 6.17 5.49
C ALA A 26 -12.27 5.52 6.47
N VAL A 27 -11.78 4.62 7.34
CA VAL A 27 -12.59 4.00 8.41
C VAL A 27 -13.15 5.05 9.34
N LYS A 28 -12.34 5.98 9.82
CA LYS A 28 -12.76 7.08 10.71
C LYS A 28 -13.91 7.90 10.11
N HIS A 29 -13.96 8.03 8.79
CA HIS A 29 -15.01 8.76 8.08
C HIS A 29 -16.15 7.86 7.58
N GLY A 30 -16.21 6.60 8.02
CA GLY A 30 -17.32 5.68 7.78
C GLY A 30 -17.30 4.97 6.43
N ALA A 31 -16.14 4.92 5.75
CA ALA A 31 -15.99 4.12 4.55
C ALA A 31 -16.12 2.61 4.88
N ILE A 32 -16.65 1.84 3.92
CA ILE A 32 -16.87 0.39 4.05
C ILE A 32 -15.91 -0.45 3.21
N GLY A 33 -15.04 0.20 2.47
CA GLY A 33 -13.98 -0.44 1.67
C GLY A 33 -13.05 0.60 1.08
N MET A 34 -11.85 0.16 0.70
CA MET A 34 -10.86 1.03 0.06
C MET A 34 -10.16 0.32 -1.08
N ILE A 35 -9.96 1.04 -2.16
CA ILE A 35 -9.14 0.63 -3.29
C ILE A 35 -7.97 1.60 -3.40
N LEU A 36 -6.75 1.07 -3.37
CA LEU A 36 -5.52 1.85 -3.53
C LEU A 36 -4.98 1.63 -4.95
N TYR A 37 -4.57 2.70 -5.62
CA TYR A 37 -3.97 2.59 -6.94
C TYR A 37 -2.71 3.43 -7.06
N SER A 38 -1.82 2.99 -7.95
CA SER A 38 -0.59 3.70 -8.30
C SER A 38 -0.84 4.49 -9.58
N ASP A 39 -0.75 5.83 -9.51
CA ASP A 39 -0.90 6.67 -10.69
C ASP A 39 0.44 6.77 -11.44
N PRO A 40 0.47 6.64 -12.78
CA PRO A 40 1.70 6.80 -13.56
C PRO A 40 2.42 8.14 -13.32
N PHE A 41 1.68 9.18 -12.97
CA PHE A 41 2.23 10.48 -12.61
C PHE A 41 3.37 10.37 -11.57
N ASP A 42 3.20 9.52 -10.56
CA ASP A 42 4.17 9.36 -9.47
C ASP A 42 5.42 8.57 -9.88
N TYR A 43 5.33 7.77 -10.94
CA TYR A 43 6.42 6.88 -11.39
C TYR A 43 7.13 7.36 -12.64
N THR A 44 6.56 8.32 -13.37
CA THR A 44 7.12 8.83 -14.62
C THR A 44 7.48 10.31 -14.54
N ASN A 45 7.55 10.88 -13.34
CA ASN A 45 7.66 12.32 -13.12
C ASN A 45 6.59 13.15 -13.87
N GLY A 46 5.41 12.57 -14.07
CA GLY A 46 4.29 13.18 -14.76
C GLY A 46 4.46 13.36 -16.27
N ARG A 47 5.54 12.85 -16.86
CA ARG A 47 5.95 13.26 -18.20
C ARG A 47 5.51 12.32 -19.32
N ASN A 48 5.42 11.01 -19.09
CA ASN A 48 5.09 10.06 -20.15
C ASN A 48 4.80 8.66 -19.62
N ASN A 49 3.59 8.15 -19.84
CA ASN A 49 3.19 6.78 -19.47
C ASN A 49 3.83 5.70 -20.34
N LEU A 50 4.54 6.06 -21.43
CA LEU A 50 5.25 5.08 -22.27
C LEU A 50 6.58 4.62 -21.66
N LYS A 51 7.07 5.33 -20.65
CA LYS A 51 8.30 4.99 -19.92
C LYS A 51 8.06 4.03 -18.76
N VAL A 52 7.45 2.89 -19.04
CA VAL A 52 7.16 1.85 -18.05
C VAL A 52 7.76 0.53 -18.51
N PHE A 53 7.82 -0.44 -17.60
CA PHE A 53 8.27 -1.79 -17.92
C PHE A 53 7.44 -2.39 -19.09
N PRO A 54 8.06 -3.03 -20.10
CA PRO A 54 9.48 -3.46 -20.16
C PRO A 54 10.47 -2.40 -20.71
N ASN A 55 10.01 -1.24 -21.16
CA ASN A 55 10.87 -0.25 -21.79
C ASN A 55 11.71 0.56 -20.79
N GLU A 56 11.20 0.69 -19.58
CA GLU A 56 11.84 1.39 -18.43
C GLU A 56 11.51 0.64 -17.13
N ILE A 57 12.20 0.99 -16.06
CA ILE A 57 12.04 0.34 -14.74
C ILE A 57 10.73 0.66 -14.02
N TRP A 58 9.90 1.54 -14.59
CA TRP A 58 8.68 2.01 -13.94
C TRP A 58 7.54 1.00 -13.96
N LEU A 59 6.64 1.12 -13.00
CA LEU A 59 5.51 0.21 -12.80
C LEU A 59 4.61 0.16 -14.05
N PRO A 60 4.34 -1.02 -14.63
CA PRO A 60 3.43 -1.17 -15.76
C PRO A 60 1.97 -0.93 -15.33
N GLU A 61 1.08 -0.73 -16.29
CA GLU A 61 -0.34 -0.44 -16.02
C GLU A 61 -1.08 -1.52 -15.23
N SER A 62 -0.61 -2.77 -15.27
CA SER A 62 -1.13 -3.90 -14.48
C SER A 62 -0.43 -4.05 -13.12
N GLY A 63 0.64 -3.31 -12.89
CA GLY A 63 1.39 -3.37 -11.66
C GLY A 63 0.65 -2.70 -10.51
N ALA A 64 0.70 -3.30 -9.34
CA ALA A 64 0.08 -2.77 -8.13
C ALA A 64 1.07 -2.81 -6.97
N GLN A 65 1.22 -1.69 -6.28
CA GLN A 65 1.98 -1.66 -5.03
C GLN A 65 1.24 -2.50 -3.99
N ARG A 66 1.92 -3.52 -3.45
CA ARG A 66 1.47 -4.30 -2.31
C ARG A 66 2.29 -3.93 -1.09
N GLY A 67 1.78 -4.24 0.08
CA GLY A 67 2.52 -4.04 1.32
C GLY A 67 1.61 -3.98 2.52
N THR A 68 2.21 -3.99 3.70
CA THR A 68 1.50 -3.96 4.97
C THR A 68 0.63 -2.72 5.14
N LEU A 69 -0.49 -2.90 5.80
CA LEU A 69 -1.37 -1.82 6.28
C LEU A 69 -1.28 -1.67 7.80
N LEU A 70 -0.43 -2.48 8.45
CA LEU A 70 -0.22 -2.45 9.89
C LEU A 70 0.37 -1.12 10.34
N LYS A 71 -0.10 -0.64 11.48
CA LYS A 71 0.31 0.61 12.11
C LYS A 71 1.33 0.41 13.23
N THR A 72 1.93 -0.76 13.29
CA THR A 72 2.93 -1.11 14.30
C THR A 72 4.08 -1.88 13.67
N ASP A 73 5.21 -1.90 14.34
CA ASP A 73 6.39 -2.65 13.93
C ASP A 73 6.28 -4.12 14.37
N GLY A 74 6.91 -4.99 13.61
CA GLY A 74 7.00 -6.41 13.90
C GLY A 74 5.67 -7.16 13.79
N ASP A 75 5.57 -8.27 14.49
CA ASP A 75 4.35 -9.07 14.59
C ASP A 75 3.40 -8.41 15.61
N PRO A 76 2.21 -7.95 15.20
CA PRO A 76 1.29 -7.30 16.11
C PRO A 76 0.71 -8.21 17.20
N GLU A 77 0.76 -9.54 17.01
CA GLU A 77 0.34 -10.52 18.04
C GLU A 77 1.36 -10.67 19.17
N THR A 78 2.61 -10.24 18.95
CA THR A 78 3.71 -10.29 19.93
C THR A 78 4.38 -8.92 20.08
N PRO A 79 3.66 -7.88 20.49
CA PRO A 79 4.18 -6.53 20.54
C PRO A 79 5.44 -6.45 21.40
N LEU A 80 6.46 -5.76 20.91
CA LEU A 80 7.77 -5.55 21.55
C LEU A 80 8.64 -6.81 21.72
N LEU A 81 8.18 -7.98 21.30
CA LEU A 81 8.93 -9.22 21.42
C LEU A 81 9.26 -9.82 20.05
N PRO A 82 10.40 -10.53 19.93
CA PRO A 82 10.67 -11.34 18.75
C PRO A 82 9.60 -12.40 18.56
N SER A 83 8.99 -12.48 17.39
CA SER A 83 7.96 -13.49 17.08
C SER A 83 8.59 -14.87 16.82
N LYS A 84 8.98 -15.55 17.87
CA LYS A 84 9.43 -16.93 17.83
C LYS A 84 8.25 -17.89 18.01
N TYR A 85 8.44 -19.17 17.65
CA TYR A 85 7.38 -20.17 17.80
C TYR A 85 6.90 -20.34 19.26
N TYR A 86 7.77 -20.09 20.22
CA TYR A 86 7.51 -20.18 21.67
C TYR A 86 7.08 -18.85 22.30
N THR A 87 7.09 -17.76 21.54
CA THR A 87 6.66 -16.45 22.08
C THR A 87 5.16 -16.46 22.29
N TYR A 88 4.75 -16.18 23.53
CA TYR A 88 3.33 -16.05 23.84
C TYR A 88 2.69 -14.88 23.11
N ARG A 89 1.54 -15.12 22.50
CA ARG A 89 0.78 -14.09 21.79
C ARG A 89 -0.25 -13.48 22.70
N THR A 90 -0.13 -12.19 22.92
CA THR A 90 -0.98 -11.41 23.83
C THR A 90 -2.16 -10.77 23.12
N GLU A 91 -2.08 -10.65 21.78
CA GLU A 91 -3.11 -10.00 20.98
C GLU A 91 -3.78 -10.99 20.02
N THR A 92 -5.05 -10.77 19.75
CA THR A 92 -5.82 -11.50 18.73
C THR A 92 -6.07 -10.61 17.52
N GLU A 93 -6.34 -11.21 16.34
CA GLU A 93 -6.70 -10.43 15.15
C GLU A 93 -7.94 -9.55 15.40
N GLU A 94 -8.90 -10.03 16.17
CA GLU A 94 -10.12 -9.29 16.50
C GLU A 94 -9.78 -8.00 17.26
N ASN A 95 -9.02 -8.10 18.35
CA ASN A 95 -8.56 -6.95 19.12
C ASN A 95 -7.74 -5.97 18.27
N LEU A 96 -6.89 -6.51 17.39
CA LEU A 96 -6.06 -5.67 16.50
C LEU A 96 -6.91 -4.91 15.48
N ARG A 97 -8.00 -5.50 14.98
CA ARG A 97 -8.97 -4.83 14.10
C ARG A 97 -9.80 -3.79 14.82
N GLU A 98 -10.28 -4.09 16.03
CA GLU A 98 -11.03 -3.15 16.87
C GLU A 98 -10.19 -1.90 17.20
N ARG A 99 -8.91 -2.10 17.52
CA ARG A 99 -7.94 -1.02 17.80
C ARG A 99 -7.42 -0.34 16.53
N GLN A 100 -7.86 -0.75 15.35
CA GLN A 100 -7.43 -0.23 14.04
C GLN A 100 -5.91 -0.36 13.78
N ILE A 101 -5.25 -1.29 14.44
CA ILE A 101 -3.87 -1.69 14.13
C ILE A 101 -3.85 -2.48 12.82
N MET A 102 -4.84 -3.36 12.64
CA MET A 102 -5.15 -4.02 11.37
C MET A 102 -6.37 -3.37 10.71
N PRO A 103 -6.49 -3.42 9.39
CA PRO A 103 -7.67 -2.90 8.69
C PRO A 103 -8.96 -3.57 9.14
N SER A 104 -9.99 -2.78 9.44
CA SER A 104 -11.35 -3.26 9.75
C SER A 104 -12.28 -3.29 8.55
N ILE A 105 -11.84 -2.79 7.39
CA ILE A 105 -12.56 -2.81 6.11
C ILE A 105 -11.74 -3.52 5.04
N PRO A 106 -12.36 -4.07 3.99
CA PRO A 106 -11.61 -4.63 2.86
C PRO A 106 -10.81 -3.56 2.14
N VAL A 107 -9.55 -3.87 1.85
CA VAL A 107 -8.62 -2.99 1.14
C VAL A 107 -7.98 -3.77 -0.01
N MET A 108 -8.00 -3.18 -1.22
CA MET A 108 -7.48 -3.82 -2.43
C MET A 108 -6.53 -2.87 -3.16
N PRO A 109 -5.25 -3.22 -3.33
CA PRO A 109 -4.36 -2.52 -4.24
C PRO A 109 -4.60 -2.98 -5.68
N ILE A 110 -4.66 -2.05 -6.61
CA ILE A 110 -4.85 -2.31 -8.04
C ILE A 110 -3.88 -1.51 -8.90
N GLY A 111 -3.65 -1.98 -10.13
CA GLY A 111 -2.92 -1.23 -11.15
C GLY A 111 -3.75 -0.07 -11.71
N TYR A 112 -3.07 0.88 -12.34
CA TYR A 112 -3.77 2.07 -12.87
C TYR A 112 -4.65 1.77 -14.09
N ARG A 113 -4.43 0.66 -14.81
CA ARG A 113 -5.36 0.19 -15.84
C ARG A 113 -6.76 -0.06 -15.30
N ASP A 114 -6.83 -0.73 -14.15
CA ASP A 114 -8.11 -1.06 -13.54
C ASP A 114 -8.69 0.13 -12.79
N ALA A 115 -7.84 0.96 -12.18
CA ALA A 115 -8.27 2.23 -11.58
C ALA A 115 -8.92 3.15 -12.62
N ARG A 116 -8.34 3.23 -13.83
CA ARG A 116 -8.92 4.01 -14.94
C ARG A 116 -10.33 3.56 -15.28
N LYS A 117 -10.56 2.23 -15.40
CA LYS A 117 -11.90 1.70 -15.66
C LYS A 117 -12.91 2.08 -14.59
N ILE A 118 -12.50 2.11 -13.32
CA ILE A 118 -13.36 2.59 -12.24
C ILE A 118 -13.65 4.08 -12.42
N MET A 119 -12.62 4.89 -12.68
CA MET A 119 -12.77 6.35 -12.83
C MET A 119 -13.62 6.75 -14.03
N GLU A 120 -13.56 6.02 -15.13
CA GLU A 120 -14.42 6.24 -16.32
C GLU A 120 -15.90 6.09 -16.00
N ASN A 121 -16.26 5.39 -14.92
CA ASN A 121 -17.63 5.21 -14.43
C ASN A 121 -18.02 6.19 -13.31
N LEU A 122 -17.17 7.19 -13.00
CA LEU A 122 -17.51 8.24 -12.07
C LEU A 122 -18.17 9.41 -12.82
N ASP A 123 -19.30 9.86 -12.33
CA ASP A 123 -20.15 10.92 -12.95
C ASP A 123 -20.31 12.18 -12.09
N GLY A 124 -19.71 12.20 -10.91
CA GLY A 124 -19.80 13.31 -9.97
C GLY A 124 -18.91 14.52 -10.32
N THR A 125 -18.75 15.41 -9.37
CA THR A 125 -17.99 16.65 -9.54
C THR A 125 -16.53 16.41 -9.92
N GLN A 126 -16.08 17.07 -10.97
CA GLN A 126 -14.69 17.03 -11.43
C GLN A 126 -13.74 17.64 -10.40
N ILE A 127 -12.61 17.00 -10.19
CA ILE A 127 -11.50 17.51 -9.39
C ILE A 127 -10.74 18.56 -10.20
N LYS A 128 -10.54 19.74 -9.59
CA LYS A 128 -9.82 20.87 -10.22
C LYS A 128 -8.44 21.13 -9.62
N TRP A 129 -8.08 20.43 -8.52
CA TRP A 129 -6.75 20.62 -7.87
C TRP A 129 -5.69 19.80 -8.57
N HIS A 130 -4.68 20.47 -9.08
CA HIS A 130 -3.57 19.84 -9.79
C HIS A 130 -2.87 18.75 -8.98
N SER A 131 -2.73 18.92 -7.66
CA SER A 131 -2.13 17.91 -6.78
C SER A 131 -2.92 16.60 -6.66
N TRP A 132 -4.19 16.60 -7.06
CA TRP A 132 -5.06 15.43 -7.03
C TRP A 132 -5.24 14.78 -8.41
N ILE A 133 -4.86 15.49 -9.44
CA ILE A 133 -4.94 15.01 -10.83
C ILE A 133 -3.61 14.29 -11.15
N GLY A 134 -3.71 13.06 -11.62
CA GLY A 134 -2.58 12.30 -12.12
C GLY A 134 -2.41 12.40 -13.63
N SER A 135 -1.73 11.40 -14.22
CA SER A 135 -1.43 11.39 -15.65
C SER A 135 -2.23 10.37 -16.46
N MET A 136 -3.22 9.74 -15.87
CA MET A 136 -4.13 8.87 -16.62
C MET A 136 -5.04 9.69 -17.51
N ASN A 137 -5.28 9.20 -18.73
CA ASN A 137 -6.21 9.84 -19.66
C ASN A 137 -7.67 9.58 -19.26
N VAL A 138 -8.10 10.20 -18.17
CA VAL A 138 -9.45 10.11 -17.60
C VAL A 138 -9.78 11.37 -16.83
N THR A 139 -11.07 11.72 -16.73
CA THR A 139 -11.51 12.80 -15.86
C THR A 139 -11.52 12.36 -14.40
N TYR A 140 -10.71 13.00 -13.57
CA TYR A 140 -10.68 12.75 -12.13
C TYR A 140 -11.91 13.39 -11.47
N ARG A 141 -12.68 12.60 -10.74
CA ARG A 141 -13.94 13.01 -10.10
C ARG A 141 -13.97 12.56 -8.65
N PHE A 142 -14.71 13.28 -7.82
CA PHE A 142 -14.85 12.96 -6.40
C PHE A 142 -15.81 11.80 -6.12
N THR A 143 -16.84 11.66 -6.93
CA THR A 143 -17.95 10.72 -6.66
C THR A 143 -18.46 10.12 -7.95
N GLY A 144 -19.29 9.09 -7.81
CA GLY A 144 -20.04 8.48 -8.90
C GLY A 144 -21.28 7.79 -8.38
N SER A 145 -22.27 7.61 -9.25
CA SER A 145 -23.51 6.88 -9.00
C SER A 145 -23.34 5.36 -9.16
N ALA A 146 -22.31 4.93 -9.86
CA ALA A 146 -22.01 3.52 -10.10
C ALA A 146 -21.78 2.74 -8.79
N LYS A 147 -22.30 1.52 -8.73
CA LYS A 147 -22.13 0.60 -7.59
C LYS A 147 -20.94 -0.31 -7.84
N PHE A 148 -20.06 -0.39 -6.85
CA PHE A 148 -18.90 -1.27 -6.88
C PHE A 148 -18.97 -2.26 -5.71
N ARG A 149 -18.38 -3.43 -5.92
CA ARG A 149 -18.16 -4.43 -4.87
C ARG A 149 -16.66 -4.70 -4.75
N VAL A 150 -16.15 -4.65 -3.53
CA VAL A 150 -14.80 -5.10 -3.20
C VAL A 150 -14.92 -6.35 -2.34
N THR A 151 -14.32 -7.44 -2.80
CA THR A 151 -14.25 -8.69 -2.06
C THR A 151 -12.78 -9.04 -1.84
N VAL A 152 -12.40 -9.19 -0.57
CA VAL A 152 -11.05 -9.58 -0.17
C VAL A 152 -11.15 -10.90 0.58
N ASN A 153 -10.64 -11.96 -0.04
CA ASN A 153 -10.53 -13.28 0.57
C ASN A 153 -9.08 -13.47 1.01
N SER A 154 -8.82 -13.42 2.30
CA SER A 154 -7.51 -13.63 2.89
C SER A 154 -7.59 -14.57 4.07
N ALA A 155 -6.52 -15.30 4.29
CA ALA A 155 -6.37 -16.17 5.45
C ALA A 155 -5.05 -15.87 6.14
N SER A 156 -5.07 -15.86 7.47
CA SER A 156 -3.87 -15.71 8.27
C SER A 156 -3.11 -17.04 8.30
N THR A 157 -1.83 -16.99 7.97
CA THR A 157 -0.95 -18.13 8.05
C THR A 157 0.36 -17.73 8.74
N ARG A 158 0.89 -18.62 9.56
CA ARG A 158 2.22 -18.41 10.16
C ARG A 158 3.28 -19.01 9.26
N ARG A 159 4.31 -18.22 8.98
CA ARG A 159 5.46 -18.62 8.17
C ARG A 159 6.72 -18.11 8.82
N ILE A 160 7.80 -18.85 8.63
CA ILE A 160 9.14 -18.36 8.95
C ILE A 160 9.48 -17.30 7.92
N ILE A 161 9.85 -16.12 8.41
CA ILE A 161 10.42 -15.04 7.60
C ILE A 161 11.90 -14.89 7.96
N THR A 162 12.72 -14.59 6.96
CA THR A 162 14.18 -14.55 7.12
C THR A 162 14.66 -13.12 6.91
N ASN A 163 15.46 -12.63 7.87
CA ASN A 163 16.30 -11.47 7.67
C ASN A 163 17.72 -11.92 7.41
N ILE A 164 18.35 -11.37 6.39
CA ILE A 164 19.76 -11.65 6.09
C ILE A 164 20.58 -10.57 6.79
N ILE A 165 21.45 -11.01 7.69
CA ILE A 165 22.30 -10.11 8.48
C ILE A 165 23.75 -10.51 8.24
N ALA A 166 24.55 -9.60 7.74
CA ALA A 166 26.00 -9.72 7.63
C ALA A 166 26.66 -8.72 8.57
N THR A 167 27.66 -9.13 9.30
CA THR A 167 28.39 -8.26 10.24
C THR A 167 29.87 -8.26 9.91
N MET A 168 30.43 -7.08 9.78
CA MET A 168 31.86 -6.85 9.69
C MET A 168 32.28 -5.99 10.88
N PHE A 169 33.15 -6.54 11.72
CA PHE A 169 33.60 -5.82 12.91
C PHE A 169 34.61 -4.73 12.56
N GLY A 170 34.42 -3.57 13.16
CA GLY A 170 35.37 -2.48 13.09
C GLY A 170 36.69 -2.85 13.80
N ARG A 171 37.81 -2.39 13.25
CA ARG A 171 39.15 -2.63 13.84
C ARG A 171 39.42 -1.73 15.04
N GLU A 172 38.99 -0.49 14.98
CA GLU A 172 39.32 0.54 16.00
C GLU A 172 38.16 0.81 16.93
N GLU A 173 36.92 0.82 16.41
CA GLU A 173 35.70 1.12 17.16
C GLU A 173 34.64 0.04 16.92
N PRO A 174 34.83 -1.21 17.40
CA PRO A 174 33.93 -2.32 17.11
C PRO A 174 32.53 -2.15 17.70
N ASP A 175 32.36 -1.27 18.69
CA ASP A 175 31.09 -0.99 19.34
C ASP A 175 30.28 0.15 18.65
N ARG A 176 30.85 0.76 17.60
CA ARG A 176 30.18 1.78 16.82
C ARG A 176 29.74 1.22 15.48
N TYR A 177 28.42 1.10 15.31
CA TYR A 177 27.81 0.44 14.16
C TYR A 177 27.48 1.43 13.05
N VAL A 178 27.83 1.06 11.82
CA VAL A 178 27.26 1.64 10.60
C VAL A 178 26.29 0.62 10.03
N LEU A 179 25.01 0.98 9.94
CA LEU A 179 23.97 0.09 9.47
C LEU A 179 23.60 0.40 8.03
N PHE A 180 23.68 -0.62 7.16
CA PHE A 180 23.11 -0.61 5.83
C PHE A 180 21.91 -1.53 5.84
N SER A 181 20.72 -0.98 5.56
CA SER A 181 19.47 -1.74 5.56
C SER A 181 18.69 -1.49 4.29
N ASN A 182 18.18 -2.55 3.70
CA ASN A 182 17.31 -2.46 2.53
C ASN A 182 16.33 -3.65 2.49
N HIS A 183 15.24 -3.47 1.76
CA HIS A 183 14.37 -4.56 1.36
C HIS A 183 15.07 -5.47 0.35
N TYR A 184 14.83 -6.79 0.45
CA TYR A 184 15.13 -7.73 -0.63
C TYR A 184 13.87 -8.31 -1.28
N ASP A 185 12.70 -7.93 -0.80
CA ASP A 185 11.40 -8.15 -1.43
C ASP A 185 11.00 -6.97 -2.31
N ALA A 186 10.14 -7.20 -3.29
CA ALA A 186 9.68 -6.18 -4.22
C ALA A 186 8.20 -6.35 -4.58
N TRP A 187 7.56 -5.27 -5.03
CA TRP A 187 6.14 -5.27 -5.41
C TRP A 187 5.85 -6.00 -6.73
N VAL A 188 6.88 -6.32 -7.49
CA VAL A 188 6.77 -6.62 -8.91
C VAL A 188 6.32 -8.04 -9.17
N LYS A 189 5.49 -8.20 -10.17
CA LYS A 189 4.92 -9.47 -10.62
C LYS A 189 5.94 -10.39 -11.32
N TYR A 190 7.08 -9.83 -11.72
CA TYR A 190 8.16 -10.55 -12.41
C TYR A 190 9.44 -10.52 -11.57
N PRO A 191 10.28 -11.56 -11.63
CA PRO A 191 11.53 -11.57 -10.88
C PRO A 191 12.40 -10.39 -11.32
N ILE A 192 12.66 -9.48 -10.40
CA ILE A 192 13.70 -8.49 -10.55
C ILE A 192 14.98 -9.15 -10.08
N PHE A 193 15.94 -9.28 -10.99
CA PHE A 193 17.32 -9.59 -10.59
C PHE A 193 17.92 -8.29 -10.05
N ILE A 194 18.09 -8.22 -8.74
CA ILE A 194 18.87 -7.15 -8.12
C ILE A 194 20.33 -7.57 -8.28
N PHE A 195 21.05 -6.93 -9.18
CA PHE A 195 22.49 -7.00 -9.21
C PHE A 195 23.00 -6.03 -8.14
N ILE A 196 23.70 -6.55 -7.15
CA ILE A 196 24.49 -5.76 -6.22
C ILE A 196 25.92 -5.82 -6.78
N ASP A 197 26.36 -4.72 -7.38
CA ASP A 197 27.77 -4.52 -7.74
C ASP A 197 28.59 -4.15 -6.51
#